data_d0da7b65e627a583a1593d89186f5df8
#
_entry.id   d0da7b65e627a583a1593d89186f5df8
#
_cell.length_a   1.000
_cell.length_b   1.000
_cell.length_c   1.000
_cell.angle_alpha   90.00
_cell.angle_beta   90.00
_cell.angle_gamma   90.00
#
_symmetry.space_group_name_H-M   'P 1'
#
loop_
_entity.id
_entity.type
_entity.pdbx_description
1 polymer ?
#
loop_
_entity_poly.entity_id
_entity_poly.type
_entity_poly.pdbx_seq_one_letter_code
_entity_poly.pdbx_strand_id
1 'polypeptide(L)'
;MKSVLITAQKTSFDKFLAKVFAREGYEVYVAGINEPKKKIDIYVDVSNRRDKEDNFSIRDGLDEKVIRRVYRANVQKPIKLLEKYLPLLDKGKEKRLCFLSGADASINETRDTTGYAYKTSKAAMHNLFMITWNTLEGDGYTFRVYDPLPDEVNAKAAAEAAFTYFTLKRGTENDDPLRNDENRLVLRDALGREHTW
;
A
#
# COMPACT_ATOMS: atom_id res chain seq x y z
N MET A 1 -16.02 -16.09 -7.29
CA MET A 1 -15.55 -15.60 -5.99
C MET A 1 -14.53 -14.50 -6.26
N LYS A 2 -14.55 -13.42 -5.49
CA LYS A 2 -13.52 -12.36 -5.57
C LYS A 2 -12.22 -12.86 -4.95
N SER A 3 -11.11 -12.36 -5.43
CA SER A 3 -9.78 -12.76 -4.98
C SER A 3 -8.91 -11.57 -4.61
N VAL A 4 -8.09 -11.74 -3.58
CA VAL A 4 -7.10 -10.74 -3.15
C VAL A 4 -5.74 -11.42 -3.03
N LEU A 5 -4.69 -10.73 -3.50
CA LEU A 5 -3.30 -11.08 -3.24
C LEU A 5 -2.68 -10.06 -2.29
N ILE A 6 -2.14 -10.52 -1.18
CA ILE A 6 -1.37 -9.73 -0.21
C ILE A 6 0.11 -10.10 -0.38
N THR A 7 1.00 -9.11 -0.53
CA THR A 7 2.41 -9.36 -0.87
C THR A 7 3.25 -9.94 0.27
N ALA A 8 2.77 -9.91 1.49
CA ALA A 8 3.37 -10.58 2.66
C ALA A 8 2.35 -10.78 3.78
N GLN A 9 2.71 -11.61 4.78
CA GLN A 9 1.92 -11.82 5.99
C GLN A 9 2.86 -11.88 7.21
N LYS A 10 3.57 -10.79 7.46
CA LYS A 10 4.63 -10.75 8.50
C LYS A 10 4.18 -10.03 9.77
N THR A 11 3.51 -8.90 9.63
CA THR A 11 3.05 -8.07 10.75
C THR A 11 1.68 -8.51 11.27
N SER A 12 1.29 -7.99 12.44
CA SER A 12 -0.06 -8.19 12.96
C SER A 12 -1.12 -7.60 12.03
N PHE A 13 -0.84 -6.42 11.45
CA PHE A 13 -1.71 -5.79 10.46
C PHE A 13 -1.95 -6.71 9.26
N ASP A 14 -0.88 -7.25 8.63
CA ASP A 14 -1.00 -8.12 7.45
C ASP A 14 -1.87 -9.34 7.76
N LYS A 15 -1.68 -9.94 8.97
CA LYS A 15 -2.44 -11.12 9.41
C LYS A 15 -3.91 -10.81 9.64
N PHE A 16 -4.21 -9.65 10.25
CA PHE A 16 -5.60 -9.22 10.44
C PHE A 16 -6.25 -8.87 9.10
N LEU A 17 -5.56 -8.18 8.21
CA LEU A 17 -6.08 -7.85 6.89
C LEU A 17 -6.46 -9.11 6.09
N ALA A 18 -5.60 -10.11 6.08
CA ALA A 18 -5.89 -11.40 5.44
C ALA A 18 -7.13 -12.08 6.04
N LYS A 19 -7.27 -12.05 7.39
CA LYS A 19 -8.46 -12.59 8.07
C LYS A 19 -9.72 -11.84 7.74
N VAL A 20 -9.68 -10.52 7.65
CA VAL A 20 -10.83 -9.68 7.27
C VAL A 20 -11.28 -10.02 5.85
N PHE A 21 -10.37 -10.04 4.89
CA PHE A 21 -10.71 -10.43 3.51
C PHE A 21 -11.33 -11.84 3.43
N ALA A 22 -10.76 -12.82 4.16
CA ALA A 22 -11.30 -14.19 4.20
C ALA A 22 -12.71 -14.23 4.82
N ARG A 23 -12.94 -13.51 5.94
CA ARG A 23 -14.26 -13.38 6.58
C ARG A 23 -15.31 -12.79 5.64
N GLU A 24 -14.92 -11.84 4.83
CA GLU A 24 -15.77 -11.16 3.85
C GLU A 24 -15.90 -11.91 2.51
N GLY A 25 -15.48 -13.18 2.47
CA GLY A 25 -15.72 -14.10 1.36
C GLY A 25 -14.75 -13.97 0.18
N TYR A 26 -13.61 -13.34 0.36
CA TYR A 26 -12.55 -13.30 -0.65
C TYR A 26 -11.68 -14.57 -0.59
N GLU A 27 -11.26 -15.05 -1.76
CA GLU A 27 -10.17 -16.01 -1.88
C GLU A 27 -8.86 -15.27 -1.64
N VAL A 28 -8.17 -15.59 -0.53
CA VAL A 28 -6.98 -14.86 -0.09
C VAL A 28 -5.71 -15.59 -0.51
N TYR A 29 -4.88 -14.92 -1.26
CA TYR A 29 -3.53 -15.36 -1.63
C TYR A 29 -2.47 -14.53 -0.91
N VAL A 30 -1.35 -15.16 -0.59
CA VAL A 30 -0.17 -14.51 0.00
C VAL A 30 1.04 -14.87 -0.83
N ALA A 31 1.72 -13.87 -1.37
CA ALA A 31 2.87 -14.08 -2.24
C ALA A 31 3.97 -14.91 -1.56
N GLY A 32 4.41 -15.96 -2.25
CA GLY A 32 5.41 -16.90 -1.74
C GLY A 32 4.88 -17.95 -0.76
N ILE A 33 3.57 -17.98 -0.47
CA ILE A 33 2.92 -18.98 0.39
C ILE A 33 1.90 -19.79 -0.41
N ASN A 34 0.88 -19.11 -0.96
CA ASN A 34 -0.14 -19.71 -1.80
C ASN A 34 -0.37 -18.82 -3.03
N GLU A 35 0.14 -19.25 -4.16
CA GLU A 35 0.16 -18.45 -5.38
C GLU A 35 -1.18 -18.51 -6.14
N PRO A 36 -1.72 -17.36 -6.60
CA PRO A 36 -2.91 -17.35 -7.45
C PRO A 36 -2.61 -17.95 -8.83
N LYS A 37 -3.57 -18.73 -9.37
CA LYS A 37 -3.39 -19.41 -10.67
C LYS A 37 -4.25 -18.85 -11.80
N LYS A 38 -5.35 -18.16 -11.47
CA LYS A 38 -6.37 -17.79 -12.48
C LYS A 38 -6.45 -16.27 -12.67
N LYS A 39 -6.77 -15.56 -11.62
CA LYS A 39 -6.97 -14.11 -11.64
C LYS A 39 -6.73 -13.51 -10.26
N ILE A 40 -6.55 -12.21 -10.21
CA ILE A 40 -6.51 -11.41 -8.98
C ILE A 40 -7.46 -10.21 -9.19
N ASP A 41 -8.38 -9.99 -8.26
CA ASP A 41 -9.28 -8.83 -8.31
C ASP A 41 -8.70 -7.63 -7.57
N ILE A 42 -8.02 -7.87 -6.43
CA ILE A 42 -7.38 -6.84 -5.60
C ILE A 42 -5.94 -7.27 -5.29
N TYR A 43 -5.00 -6.38 -5.52
CA TYR A 43 -3.60 -6.52 -5.12
C TYR A 43 -3.30 -5.59 -3.95
N VAL A 44 -2.71 -6.10 -2.88
CA VAL A 44 -2.34 -5.31 -1.70
C VAL A 44 -0.85 -5.46 -1.44
N ASP A 45 -0.09 -4.40 -1.70
CA ASP A 45 1.32 -4.33 -1.28
C ASP A 45 1.41 -3.82 0.16
N VAL A 46 1.93 -4.68 1.04
CA VAL A 46 2.14 -4.36 2.45
C VAL A 46 3.60 -4.03 2.77
N SER A 47 4.39 -3.67 1.75
CA SER A 47 5.80 -3.31 1.94
C SER A 47 5.92 -1.98 2.69
N ASN A 48 6.32 -2.07 3.95
CA ASN A 48 6.45 -0.92 4.84
C ASN A 48 7.60 -1.13 5.83
N ARG A 49 8.83 -1.36 5.29
CA ARG A 49 10.00 -1.60 6.11
C ARG A 49 10.54 -0.29 6.68
N ARG A 50 10.49 -0.16 8.00
CA ARG A 50 11.29 0.78 8.79
C ARG A 50 12.53 0.04 9.29
N ASP A 51 13.66 0.70 9.31
CA ASP A 51 14.92 0.13 9.81
C ASP A 51 15.34 0.88 11.07
N LYS A 52 15.68 0.15 12.13
CA LYS A 52 16.07 0.75 13.42
C LYS A 52 17.35 1.56 13.33
N GLU A 53 18.19 1.24 12.34
CA GLU A 53 19.45 1.94 12.08
C GLU A 53 19.26 3.21 11.23
N ASP A 54 18.02 3.49 10.76
CA ASP A 54 17.68 4.67 9.95
C ASP A 54 17.42 5.90 10.85
N ASN A 55 18.36 6.19 11.74
CA ASN A 55 18.31 7.28 12.71
C ASN A 55 19.39 8.35 12.51
N PHE A 56 20.09 8.28 11.38
CA PHE A 56 21.14 9.25 11.04
C PHE A 56 20.57 10.53 10.43
N SER A 57 21.24 11.65 10.69
CA SER A 57 21.01 12.93 10.02
C SER A 57 22.03 13.15 8.90
N ILE A 58 21.79 14.17 8.06
CA ILE A 58 22.76 14.54 7.01
C ILE A 58 24.13 14.96 7.61
N ARG A 59 24.16 15.43 8.86
CA ARG A 59 25.38 15.83 9.55
C ARG A 59 26.21 14.64 10.03
N ASP A 60 25.55 13.51 10.32
CA ASP A 60 26.19 12.28 10.81
C ASP A 60 26.73 11.42 9.65
N GLY A 61 26.35 11.77 8.42
CA GLY A 61 26.62 10.97 7.23
C GLY A 61 25.56 9.89 7.03
N LEU A 62 25.29 9.57 5.77
CA LEU A 62 24.27 8.61 5.38
C LEU A 62 24.83 7.18 5.36
N ASP A 63 24.16 6.23 5.99
CA ASP A 63 24.51 4.80 5.88
C ASP A 63 23.91 4.20 4.58
N GLU A 64 24.78 4.05 3.59
CA GLU A 64 24.39 3.47 2.29
C GLU A 64 23.82 2.05 2.41
N LYS A 65 24.29 1.24 3.37
CA LYS A 65 23.79 -0.14 3.54
C LYS A 65 22.36 -0.14 4.03
N VAL A 66 22.03 0.76 4.96
CA VAL A 66 20.66 0.95 5.46
C VAL A 66 19.75 1.44 4.32
N ILE A 67 20.17 2.46 3.59
CA ILE A 67 19.42 3.01 2.45
C ILE A 67 19.15 1.90 1.42
N ARG A 68 20.17 1.19 0.98
CA ARG A 68 20.07 0.12 -0.01
C ARG A 68 19.11 -0.99 0.44
N ARG A 69 19.18 -1.39 1.71
CA ARG A 69 18.33 -2.43 2.31
C ARG A 69 16.86 -2.01 2.36
N VAL A 70 16.58 -0.77 2.73
CA VAL A 70 15.22 -0.22 2.81
C VAL A 70 14.64 0.00 1.41
N TYR A 71 15.40 0.60 0.48
CA TYR A 71 14.96 0.76 -0.91
C TYR A 71 14.66 -0.57 -1.60
N ARG A 72 15.50 -1.59 -1.37
CA ARG A 72 15.23 -2.92 -1.89
C ARG A 72 13.88 -3.47 -1.42
N ALA A 73 13.54 -3.25 -0.14
CA ALA A 73 12.31 -3.75 0.46
C ALA A 73 11.08 -2.93 0.08
N ASN A 74 11.19 -1.59 0.06
CA ASN A 74 10.06 -0.68 -0.09
C ASN A 74 9.81 -0.23 -1.53
N VAL A 75 10.82 -0.33 -2.42
CA VAL A 75 10.72 0.13 -3.81
C VAL A 75 10.90 -1.03 -4.79
N GLN A 76 12.05 -1.66 -4.81
CA GLN A 76 12.38 -2.63 -5.87
C GLN A 76 11.51 -3.89 -5.79
N LYS A 77 11.28 -4.42 -4.58
CA LYS A 77 10.46 -5.63 -4.40
C LYS A 77 8.98 -5.41 -4.77
N PRO A 78 8.31 -4.34 -4.31
CA PRO A 78 6.94 -4.02 -4.73
C PRO A 78 6.76 -3.97 -6.25
N ILE A 79 7.65 -3.26 -6.94
CA ILE A 79 7.59 -3.14 -8.41
C ILE A 79 7.69 -4.52 -9.08
N LYS A 80 8.68 -5.32 -8.68
CA LYS A 80 8.85 -6.67 -9.23
C LYS A 80 7.67 -7.60 -8.96
N LEU A 81 7.03 -7.45 -7.79
CA LEU A 81 5.84 -8.23 -7.48
C LEU A 81 4.63 -7.76 -8.30
N LEU A 82 4.45 -6.45 -8.46
CA LEU A 82 3.39 -5.92 -9.30
C LEU A 82 3.56 -6.39 -10.75
N GLU A 83 4.75 -6.26 -11.31
CA GLU A 83 5.09 -6.77 -12.66
C GLU A 83 4.76 -8.26 -12.80
N LYS A 84 5.17 -9.09 -11.82
CA LYS A 84 4.90 -10.53 -11.81
C LYS A 84 3.41 -10.85 -11.88
N TYR A 85 2.58 -10.12 -11.12
CA TYR A 85 1.16 -10.45 -10.97
C TYR A 85 0.24 -9.67 -11.90
N LEU A 86 0.74 -8.66 -12.62
CA LEU A 86 -0.05 -7.85 -13.53
C LEU A 86 -0.87 -8.69 -14.55
N PRO A 87 -0.33 -9.75 -15.18
CA PRO A 87 -1.11 -10.58 -16.09
C PRO A 87 -2.29 -11.33 -15.45
N LEU A 88 -2.28 -11.52 -14.13
CA LEU A 88 -3.42 -12.09 -13.39
C LEU A 88 -4.39 -11.01 -12.93
N LEU A 89 -3.92 -9.80 -12.68
CA LEU A 89 -4.72 -8.63 -12.39
C LEU A 89 -5.52 -8.19 -13.61
N ASP A 90 -4.96 -8.26 -14.81
CA ASP A 90 -5.65 -7.98 -16.08
C ASP A 90 -6.89 -8.85 -16.27
N LYS A 91 -6.87 -10.08 -15.73
CA LYS A 91 -8.01 -11.02 -15.73
C LYS A 91 -9.01 -10.77 -14.60
N GLY A 92 -8.66 -9.92 -13.64
CA GLY A 92 -9.52 -9.54 -12.53
C GLY A 92 -10.63 -8.59 -12.96
N LYS A 93 -11.72 -8.57 -12.18
CA LYS A 93 -12.84 -7.68 -12.44
C LYS A 93 -12.72 -6.33 -11.72
N GLU A 94 -12.11 -6.32 -10.53
CA GLU A 94 -11.99 -5.10 -9.72
C GLU A 94 -10.79 -4.26 -10.15
N LYS A 95 -9.73 -4.90 -10.64
CA LYS A 95 -8.47 -4.28 -11.08
C LYS A 95 -7.96 -3.22 -10.10
N ARG A 96 -7.94 -3.58 -8.82
CA ARG A 96 -7.61 -2.64 -7.75
C ARG A 96 -6.21 -2.88 -7.20
N LEU A 97 -5.42 -1.82 -7.17
CA LEU A 97 -4.07 -1.78 -6.61
C LEU A 97 -4.07 -0.99 -5.30
N CYS A 98 -3.69 -1.66 -4.21
CA CYS A 98 -3.62 -1.08 -2.88
C CYS A 98 -2.19 -1.11 -2.36
N PHE A 99 -1.73 -0.03 -1.76
CA PHE A 99 -0.36 0.10 -1.27
C PHE A 99 -0.34 0.69 0.14
N LEU A 100 0.52 0.15 0.99
CA LEU A 100 0.81 0.77 2.28
C LEU A 100 1.85 1.89 2.12
N SER A 101 1.62 3.00 2.80
CA SER A 101 2.56 4.11 2.93
C SER A 101 2.52 4.67 4.35
N GLY A 102 2.96 5.89 4.54
CA GLY A 102 2.91 6.63 5.79
C GLY A 102 2.84 8.13 5.51
N ALA A 103 2.01 8.84 6.25
CA ALA A 103 1.88 10.29 6.15
C ALA A 103 3.22 11.02 6.44
N ASP A 104 4.05 10.43 7.31
CA ASP A 104 5.38 10.95 7.63
C ASP A 104 6.40 10.88 6.45
N ALA A 105 6.03 10.20 5.37
CA ALA A 105 6.80 10.17 4.12
C ALA A 105 6.34 11.21 3.09
N SER A 106 5.35 12.02 3.42
CA SER A 106 4.91 13.16 2.60
C SER A 106 6.02 14.19 2.49
N ILE A 107 6.30 14.64 1.28
CA ILE A 107 7.27 15.72 1.02
C ILE A 107 6.79 17.03 1.66
N ASN A 108 5.48 17.25 1.68
CA ASN A 108 4.89 18.48 2.18
C ASN A 108 4.71 18.50 3.71
N GLU A 109 4.52 17.33 4.33
CA GLU A 109 4.17 17.23 5.76
C GLU A 109 5.35 16.88 6.65
N THR A 110 6.39 16.20 6.12
CA THR A 110 7.54 15.79 6.94
C THR A 110 8.26 16.97 7.60
N ARG A 111 8.57 16.83 8.89
CA ARG A 111 9.34 17.79 9.69
C ARG A 111 10.54 17.15 10.37
N ASP A 112 10.71 15.86 10.17
CA ASP A 112 11.79 15.09 10.79
C ASP A 112 13.13 15.36 10.15
N THR A 113 14.18 15.19 10.94
CA THR A 113 15.58 15.36 10.52
C THR A 113 16.29 14.03 10.30
N THR A 114 15.62 12.91 10.54
CA THR A 114 16.12 11.53 10.41
C THR A 114 15.13 10.67 9.64
N GLY A 115 15.44 9.37 9.46
CA GLY A 115 14.58 8.46 8.71
C GLY A 115 14.74 8.59 7.19
N TYR A 116 15.92 8.92 6.74
CA TYR A 116 16.23 9.15 5.32
C TYR A 116 15.85 7.97 4.43
N ALA A 117 16.24 6.75 4.83
CA ALA A 117 16.02 5.59 4.01
C ALA A 117 14.52 5.28 3.86
N TYR A 118 13.77 5.30 4.97
CA TYR A 118 12.33 5.05 4.95
C TYR A 118 11.59 6.12 4.17
N LYS A 119 11.71 7.38 4.57
CA LYS A 119 10.94 8.49 3.99
C LYS A 119 11.20 8.67 2.51
N THR A 120 12.48 8.69 2.10
CA THR A 120 12.82 8.82 0.68
C THR A 120 12.37 7.61 -0.13
N SER A 121 12.41 6.38 0.43
CA SER A 121 11.89 5.19 -0.26
C SER A 121 10.38 5.27 -0.47
N LYS A 122 9.63 5.81 0.49
CA LYS A 122 8.17 5.99 0.35
C LYS A 122 7.82 7.13 -0.62
N ALA A 123 8.54 8.25 -0.56
CA ALA A 123 8.37 9.32 -1.55
C ALA A 123 8.67 8.82 -2.98
N ALA A 124 9.70 7.99 -3.17
CA ALA A 124 9.96 7.33 -4.45
C ALA A 124 8.80 6.43 -4.88
N MET A 125 8.17 5.69 -3.94
CA MET A 125 6.97 4.89 -4.24
C MET A 125 5.76 5.75 -4.58
N HIS A 126 5.57 6.91 -3.94
CA HIS A 126 4.48 7.84 -4.30
C HIS A 126 4.58 8.28 -5.77
N ASN A 127 5.78 8.63 -6.21
CA ASN A 127 6.01 8.95 -7.62
C ASN A 127 5.75 7.74 -8.55
N LEU A 128 6.19 6.55 -8.13
CA LEU A 128 5.90 5.32 -8.88
C LEU A 128 4.41 5.01 -8.98
N PHE A 129 3.63 5.27 -7.94
CA PHE A 129 2.18 5.10 -7.99
C PHE A 129 1.57 6.02 -9.04
N MET A 130 2.03 7.27 -9.12
CA MET A 130 1.56 8.21 -10.14
C MET A 130 1.90 7.74 -11.57
N ILE A 131 3.13 7.29 -11.81
CA ILE A 131 3.55 6.76 -13.11
C ILE A 131 2.73 5.51 -13.47
N THR A 132 2.50 4.62 -12.51
CA THR A 132 1.71 3.40 -12.71
C THR A 132 0.23 3.73 -12.94
N TRP A 133 -0.30 4.72 -12.23
CA TRP A 133 -1.64 5.26 -12.45
C TRP A 133 -1.80 5.73 -13.90
N ASN A 134 -0.96 6.64 -14.34
CA ASN A 134 -0.99 7.19 -15.71
C ASN A 134 -0.92 6.10 -16.80
N THR A 135 -0.29 4.96 -16.47
CA THR A 135 -0.17 3.82 -17.40
C THR A 135 -1.44 2.96 -17.41
N LEU A 136 -2.06 2.72 -16.25
CA LEU A 136 -3.08 1.68 -16.07
C LEU A 136 -4.51 2.21 -15.89
N GLU A 137 -4.71 3.51 -15.67
CA GLU A 137 -6.06 4.07 -15.45
C GLU A 137 -6.98 3.84 -16.66
N GLY A 138 -6.45 3.95 -17.88
CA GLY A 138 -7.18 3.70 -19.13
C GLY A 138 -7.64 2.25 -19.29
N ASP A 139 -7.00 1.30 -18.60
CA ASP A 139 -7.35 -0.13 -18.58
C ASP A 139 -8.35 -0.48 -17.45
N GLY A 140 -8.86 0.53 -16.73
CA GLY A 140 -9.86 0.39 -15.68
C GLY A 140 -9.27 0.03 -14.31
N TYR A 141 -7.98 0.23 -14.09
CA TYR A 141 -7.35 0.09 -12.78
C TYR A 141 -7.69 1.25 -11.87
N THR A 142 -7.87 0.94 -10.59
CA THR A 142 -8.07 1.92 -9.52
C THR A 142 -7.04 1.73 -8.43
N PHE A 143 -6.72 2.79 -7.71
CA PHE A 143 -5.62 2.81 -6.74
C PHE A 143 -6.10 3.22 -5.35
N ARG A 144 -5.49 2.66 -4.32
CA ARG A 144 -5.66 3.03 -2.92
C ARG A 144 -4.30 3.08 -2.24
N VAL A 145 -3.94 4.21 -1.66
CA VAL A 145 -2.73 4.32 -0.83
C VAL A 145 -3.14 4.60 0.60
N TYR A 146 -2.61 3.83 1.54
CA TYR A 146 -3.12 3.76 2.89
C TYR A 146 -2.01 3.80 3.94
N ASP A 147 -2.22 4.63 4.97
CA ASP A 147 -1.39 4.63 6.18
C ASP A 147 -2.14 3.94 7.33
N PRO A 148 -1.63 2.81 7.85
CA PRO A 148 -2.25 2.11 8.96
C PRO A 148 -2.13 2.81 10.30
N LEU A 149 -1.37 3.92 10.42
CA LEU A 149 -1.11 4.67 11.67
C LEU A 149 -0.72 3.76 12.83
N PRO A 150 0.38 3.01 12.77
CA PRO A 150 0.69 1.95 13.72
C PRO A 150 0.90 2.44 15.16
N ASP A 151 1.21 3.72 15.35
CA ASP A 151 1.43 4.35 16.65
C ASP A 151 0.13 4.90 17.26
N GLU A 152 -0.92 5.12 16.46
CA GLU A 152 -2.20 5.70 16.88
C GLU A 152 -3.34 4.68 16.89
N VAL A 153 -3.32 3.71 15.96
CA VAL A 153 -4.41 2.77 15.73
C VAL A 153 -3.92 1.34 15.87
N ASN A 154 -4.63 0.52 16.64
CA ASN A 154 -4.27 -0.89 16.76
C ASN A 154 -4.42 -1.63 15.43
N ALA A 155 -3.58 -2.65 15.22
CA ALA A 155 -3.47 -3.38 13.95
C ALA A 155 -4.79 -4.00 13.47
N LYS A 156 -5.70 -4.40 14.37
CA LYS A 156 -7.00 -4.96 14.01
C LYS A 156 -7.91 -3.88 13.45
N ALA A 157 -8.05 -2.76 14.16
CA ALA A 157 -8.88 -1.64 13.71
C ALA A 157 -8.36 -1.04 12.40
N ALA A 158 -7.02 -0.87 12.27
CA ALA A 158 -6.40 -0.42 11.04
C ALA A 158 -6.67 -1.38 9.86
N ALA A 159 -6.67 -2.69 10.08
CA ALA A 159 -6.97 -3.69 9.04
C ALA A 159 -8.45 -3.69 8.62
N GLU A 160 -9.38 -3.47 9.55
CA GLU A 160 -10.82 -3.30 9.23
C GLU A 160 -11.05 -2.02 8.41
N ALA A 161 -10.43 -0.91 8.80
CA ALA A 161 -10.49 0.35 8.05
C ALA A 161 -9.87 0.21 6.65
N ALA A 162 -8.71 -0.45 6.55
CA ALA A 162 -8.06 -0.75 5.27
C ALA A 162 -8.96 -1.58 4.36
N PHE A 163 -9.59 -2.64 4.89
CA PHE A 163 -10.51 -3.47 4.11
C PHE A 163 -11.66 -2.62 3.56
N THR A 164 -12.30 -1.80 4.40
CA THR A 164 -13.38 -0.90 3.98
C THR A 164 -12.93 0.02 2.86
N TYR A 165 -11.78 0.68 3.04
CA TYR A 165 -11.22 1.60 2.04
C TYR A 165 -10.82 0.89 0.73
N PHE A 166 -10.20 -0.28 0.82
CA PHE A 166 -9.74 -1.05 -0.34
C PHE A 166 -10.89 -1.66 -1.15
N THR A 167 -12.04 -1.90 -0.53
CA THR A 167 -13.20 -2.51 -1.19
C THR A 167 -14.31 -1.54 -1.52
N LEU A 168 -14.19 -0.27 -1.10
CA LEU A 168 -15.15 0.80 -1.40
C LEU A 168 -15.32 0.94 -2.92
N LYS A 169 -16.58 0.90 -3.38
CA LYS A 169 -16.93 0.98 -4.79
C LYS A 169 -17.41 2.38 -5.17
N ARG A 170 -17.20 2.71 -6.43
CA ARG A 170 -17.79 3.89 -7.05
C ARG A 170 -19.31 3.81 -7.01
N GLY A 171 -19.98 4.92 -6.68
CA GLY A 171 -21.44 5.01 -6.68
C GLY A 171 -22.14 4.22 -5.56
N THR A 172 -21.43 3.79 -4.52
CA THR A 172 -22.06 3.32 -3.30
C THR A 172 -22.54 4.51 -2.48
N GLU A 173 -23.58 4.31 -1.67
CA GLU A 173 -24.36 5.32 -0.93
C GLU A 173 -23.59 6.31 -0.07
N ASN A 174 -22.33 6.05 0.13
CA ASN A 174 -21.40 6.99 0.71
C ASN A 174 -20.66 7.76 -0.39
N ASP A 175 -21.42 8.35 -1.32
CA ASP A 175 -20.92 9.36 -2.25
C ASP A 175 -20.51 10.65 -1.49
N ASP A 176 -19.74 10.45 -0.44
CA ASP A 176 -18.91 11.50 0.10
C ASP A 176 -17.81 11.75 -0.95
N PRO A 177 -17.90 12.88 -1.68
CA PRO A 177 -16.91 13.23 -2.69
C PRO A 177 -15.49 13.25 -2.13
N LEU A 178 -15.37 13.41 -0.79
CA LEU A 178 -14.11 13.39 -0.05
C LEU A 178 -13.57 11.97 0.17
N ARG A 179 -14.36 10.92 -0.08
CA ARG A 179 -13.93 9.51 0.08
C ARG A 179 -13.99 8.69 -1.20
N ASN A 180 -14.50 9.27 -2.28
CA ASN A 180 -14.53 8.59 -3.58
C ASN A 180 -13.19 8.76 -4.30
N ASP A 181 -12.23 7.93 -3.97
CA ASP A 181 -10.89 7.95 -4.53
C ASP A 181 -10.74 7.07 -5.79
N GLU A 182 -11.84 6.73 -6.46
CA GLU A 182 -11.81 5.90 -7.68
C GLU A 182 -11.03 6.56 -8.82
N ASN A 183 -11.14 7.87 -8.94
CA ASN A 183 -10.52 8.66 -10.01
C ASN A 183 -9.43 9.60 -9.46
N ARG A 184 -8.91 9.32 -8.28
CA ARG A 184 -7.87 10.14 -7.62
C ARG A 184 -6.82 9.23 -6.99
N LEU A 185 -5.58 9.63 -7.07
CA LEU A 185 -4.50 9.03 -6.30
C LEU A 185 -4.29 9.87 -5.04
N VAL A 186 -4.68 9.33 -3.90
CA VAL A 186 -4.57 10.01 -2.59
C VAL A 186 -3.97 9.06 -1.54
N LEU A 187 -3.27 9.62 -0.56
CA LEU A 187 -2.88 8.92 0.66
C LEU A 187 -3.95 9.15 1.73
N ARG A 188 -4.55 8.07 2.21
CA ARG A 188 -5.55 8.12 3.26
C ARG A 188 -5.13 7.26 4.44
N ASP A 189 -5.31 7.78 5.65
CA ASP A 189 -4.94 7.06 6.88
C ASP A 189 -6.09 6.21 7.46
N ALA A 190 -5.79 5.49 8.54
CA ALA A 190 -6.72 4.61 9.24
C ALA A 190 -7.88 5.34 9.92
N LEU A 191 -7.80 6.66 10.09
CA LEU A 191 -8.87 7.51 10.60
C LEU A 191 -9.67 8.18 9.46
N GLY A 192 -9.31 7.90 8.20
CA GLY A 192 -9.97 8.43 7.02
C GLY A 192 -9.51 9.82 6.60
N ARG A 193 -8.45 10.37 7.22
CA ARG A 193 -7.87 11.67 6.84
C ARG A 193 -7.10 11.54 5.53
N GLU A 194 -7.16 12.57 4.70
CA GLU A 194 -6.37 12.69 3.49
C GLU A 194 -5.06 13.42 3.79
N HIS A 195 -3.97 12.90 3.28
CA HIS A 195 -2.63 13.49 3.41
C HIS A 195 -2.10 13.93 2.06
N THR A 196 -1.32 14.99 2.04
CA THR A 196 -0.59 15.44 0.85
C THR A 196 0.62 14.55 0.58
N TRP A 197 1.10 14.59 -0.68
CA TRP A 197 2.27 13.81 -1.12
C TRP A 197 3.59 14.45 -0.69
#